data_a6c322695f0e7cce4b936941ade10957
#
_entry.id   a6c322695f0e7cce4b936941ade10957
#
_cell.length_a   1.000
_cell.length_b   1.000
_cell.length_c   1.000
_cell.angle_alpha   90.00
_cell.angle_beta   90.00
_cell.angle_gamma   90.00
#
_symmetry.space_group_name_H-M   'P 1'
#
loop_
_entity.id
_entity.type
_entity.pdbx_description
1 polymer ?
#
loop_
_entity_poly.entity_id
_entity_poly.type
_entity_poly.pdbx_seq_one_letter_code
_entity_poly.pdbx_strand_id
1 'polypeptide(L)'
;MERESALQRDELAHLSRVALLAELSGSLAHELNQPLTAILSNAQAAARFLEHVPPNLEEVRDGLANIVESDKRAGEVIRRLRALLRKERSDYGYLDINEVVLDVLRIIRSDLLNRSVEAALHLAEDLPRVYGDKVQLQQVLLNLIMNASDAMAGVSHGRELSIRTELASSDRVTVSVSDVGKGIAADDIESIFSPFVTSKQDGLGLGLAVCRTIINAHAGSLWAANNAGPGATVSFSLPVNGSLEAFRGTQGQT
;
A
#
# COMPACT_ATOMS: atom_id res chain seq x y z
N MET A 1 -34.38 -0.65 9.68
CA MET A 1 -33.67 -1.94 9.62
C MET A 1 -32.40 -1.88 8.76
N GLU A 2 -32.42 -1.53 7.45
CA GLU A 2 -31.19 -1.49 6.64
C GLU A 2 -30.15 -0.44 7.07
N ARG A 3 -30.57 0.77 7.43
CA ARG A 3 -29.68 1.82 7.96
C ARG A 3 -29.05 1.45 9.30
N GLU A 4 -29.78 0.74 10.13
CA GLU A 4 -29.33 0.29 11.44
C GLU A 4 -28.30 -0.86 11.31
N SER A 5 -28.53 -1.78 10.36
CA SER A 5 -27.59 -2.85 10.02
C SER A 5 -26.30 -2.31 9.38
N ALA A 6 -26.36 -1.25 8.56
CA ALA A 6 -25.18 -0.60 7.99
C ALA A 6 -24.37 0.13 9.07
N LEU A 7 -25.02 0.85 9.99
CA LEU A 7 -24.37 1.51 11.12
C LEU A 7 -23.70 0.51 12.06
N GLN A 8 -24.35 -0.61 12.35
CA GLN A 8 -23.77 -1.67 13.19
C GLN A 8 -22.56 -2.34 12.55
N ARG A 9 -22.57 -2.54 11.22
CA ARG A 9 -21.40 -3.07 10.49
C ARG A 9 -20.23 -2.09 10.50
N ASP A 10 -20.48 -0.80 10.32
CA ASP A 10 -19.46 0.24 10.40
C ASP A 10 -18.88 0.36 11.82
N GLU A 11 -19.71 0.22 12.83
CA GLU A 11 -19.29 0.26 14.23
C GLU A 11 -18.46 -0.98 14.60
N LEU A 12 -18.88 -2.17 14.17
CA LEU A 12 -18.10 -3.42 14.34
C LEU A 12 -16.76 -3.36 13.59
N ALA A 13 -16.73 -2.82 12.37
CA ALA A 13 -15.50 -2.64 11.62
C ALA A 13 -14.56 -1.61 12.29
N HIS A 14 -15.13 -0.57 12.91
CA HIS A 14 -14.35 0.41 13.68
C HIS A 14 -13.80 -0.20 14.98
N LEU A 15 -14.60 -0.92 15.74
CA LEU A 15 -14.17 -1.62 16.95
C LEU A 15 -13.12 -2.68 16.66
N SER A 16 -13.26 -3.43 15.58
CA SER A 16 -12.26 -4.39 15.12
C SER A 16 -10.92 -3.71 14.77
N ARG A 17 -10.96 -2.52 14.14
CA ARG A 17 -9.75 -1.72 13.84
C ARG A 17 -9.10 -1.18 15.12
N VAL A 18 -9.88 -0.72 16.08
CA VAL A 18 -9.39 -0.25 17.39
C VAL A 18 -8.79 -1.40 18.19
N ALA A 19 -9.40 -2.58 18.19
CA ALA A 19 -8.87 -3.78 18.86
C ALA A 19 -7.55 -4.22 18.22
N LEU A 20 -7.46 -4.23 16.89
CA LEU A 20 -6.23 -4.51 16.14
C LEU A 20 -5.10 -3.52 16.49
N LEU A 21 -5.43 -2.23 16.67
CA LEU A 21 -4.48 -1.20 17.07
C LEU A 21 -4.04 -1.34 18.53
N ALA A 22 -4.91 -1.78 19.43
CA ALA A 22 -4.54 -2.05 20.82
C ALA A 22 -3.54 -3.22 20.90
N GLU A 23 -3.75 -4.26 20.10
CA GLU A 23 -2.84 -5.39 19.98
C GLU A 23 -1.50 -4.99 19.35
N LEU A 24 -1.52 -4.00 18.43
CA LEU A 24 -0.37 -3.46 17.72
C LEU A 24 0.38 -2.36 18.46
N SER A 25 -0.16 -1.81 19.54
CA SER A 25 0.38 -0.59 20.17
C SER A 25 1.86 -0.73 20.55
N GLY A 26 2.30 -1.91 20.96
CA GLY A 26 3.70 -2.17 21.29
C GLY A 26 4.63 -2.14 20.07
N SER A 27 4.26 -2.78 18.97
CA SER A 27 5.08 -2.80 17.75
C SER A 27 5.07 -1.47 17.02
N LEU A 28 3.94 -0.78 17.01
CA LEU A 28 3.80 0.56 16.43
C LEU A 28 4.61 1.62 17.19
N ALA A 29 4.62 1.55 18.52
CA ALA A 29 5.47 2.41 19.33
C ALA A 29 6.96 2.15 19.04
N HIS A 30 7.35 0.90 18.87
CA HIS A 30 8.72 0.53 18.52
C HIS A 30 9.10 1.06 17.12
N GLU A 31 8.24 0.87 16.12
CA GLU A 31 8.47 1.32 14.75
C GLU A 31 8.49 2.86 14.61
N LEU A 32 7.75 3.59 15.44
CA LEU A 32 7.82 5.05 15.53
C LEU A 32 9.09 5.52 16.26
N ASN A 33 9.48 4.83 17.33
CA ASN A 33 10.65 5.21 18.10
C ASN A 33 11.97 5.01 17.35
N GLN A 34 12.05 4.07 16.43
CA GLN A 34 13.24 3.83 15.61
C GLN A 34 13.67 5.07 14.80
N PRO A 35 12.85 5.64 13.89
CA PRO A 35 13.22 6.83 13.14
C PRO A 35 13.41 8.06 14.04
N LEU A 36 12.63 8.21 15.12
CA LEU A 36 12.81 9.31 16.07
C LEU A 36 14.15 9.24 16.79
N THR A 37 14.60 8.05 17.20
CA THR A 37 15.92 7.83 17.79
C THR A 37 17.03 8.14 16.78
N ALA A 38 16.86 7.72 15.52
CA ALA A 38 17.81 8.03 14.46
C ALA A 38 17.91 9.55 14.20
N ILE A 39 16.79 10.28 14.18
CA ILE A 39 16.76 11.74 14.06
C ILE A 39 17.56 12.38 15.21
N LEU A 40 17.27 11.98 16.44
CA LEU A 40 17.93 12.53 17.62
C LEU A 40 19.44 12.25 17.59
N SER A 41 19.86 11.02 17.30
CA SER A 41 21.26 10.63 17.25
C SER A 41 22.04 11.39 16.17
N ASN A 42 21.48 11.52 14.97
CA ASN A 42 22.12 12.26 13.88
C ASN A 42 22.18 13.77 14.17
N ALA A 43 21.14 14.36 14.78
CA ALA A 43 21.15 15.75 15.19
C ALA A 43 22.25 16.03 16.25
N GLN A 44 22.40 15.14 17.24
CA GLN A 44 23.45 15.26 18.25
C GLN A 44 24.84 15.04 17.66
N ALA A 45 25.00 14.15 16.69
CA ALA A 45 26.26 13.94 15.97
C ALA A 45 26.63 15.18 15.15
N ALA A 46 25.70 15.72 14.37
CA ALA A 46 25.88 16.92 13.57
C ALA A 46 26.29 18.12 14.44
N ALA A 47 25.64 18.29 15.61
CA ALA A 47 26.02 19.36 16.57
C ALA A 47 27.48 19.21 17.05
N ARG A 48 27.90 17.98 17.39
CA ARG A 48 29.31 17.72 17.80
C ARG A 48 30.30 17.98 16.67
N PHE A 49 29.98 17.60 15.42
CA PHE A 49 30.87 17.88 14.29
C PHE A 49 31.03 19.37 13.98
N LEU A 50 30.02 20.19 14.31
CA LEU A 50 30.11 21.65 14.22
C LEU A 50 31.07 22.27 15.29
N GLU A 51 31.25 21.62 16.44
CA GLU A 51 32.14 22.07 17.51
C GLU A 51 33.62 21.79 17.22
N HIS A 52 33.95 20.97 16.22
CA HIS A 52 35.34 20.72 15.80
C HIS A 52 35.96 21.96 15.17
N VAL A 53 37.26 22.06 15.30
CA VAL A 53 38.03 23.17 14.70
C VAL A 53 39.10 22.59 13.78
N PRO A 54 38.94 22.72 12.43
CA PRO A 54 37.79 23.28 11.70
C PRO A 54 36.55 22.36 11.77
N PRO A 55 35.32 22.90 11.63
CA PRO A 55 34.10 22.10 11.61
C PRO A 55 34.10 21.08 10.49
N ASN A 56 33.65 19.85 10.77
CA ASN A 56 33.48 18.81 9.75
C ASN A 56 32.10 18.92 9.05
N LEU A 57 32.06 19.79 8.05
CA LEU A 57 30.80 20.08 7.32
C LEU A 57 30.28 18.92 6.49
N GLU A 58 31.11 17.97 6.07
CA GLU A 58 30.72 16.78 5.33
C GLU A 58 29.88 15.87 6.23
N GLU A 59 30.36 15.53 7.42
CA GLU A 59 29.63 14.73 8.40
C GLU A 59 28.33 15.42 8.89
N VAL A 60 28.35 16.75 9.01
CA VAL A 60 27.13 17.52 9.32
C VAL A 60 26.09 17.36 8.22
N ARG A 61 26.50 17.42 6.95
CA ARG A 61 25.62 17.28 5.80
C ARG A 61 25.00 15.88 5.73
N ASP A 62 25.80 14.85 5.97
CA ASP A 62 25.35 13.46 6.01
C ASP A 62 24.39 13.21 7.17
N GLY A 63 24.67 13.75 8.35
CA GLY A 63 23.77 13.73 9.48
C GLY A 63 22.41 14.37 9.19
N LEU A 64 22.40 15.53 8.53
CA LEU A 64 21.17 16.20 8.11
C LEU A 64 20.40 15.39 7.04
N ALA A 65 21.09 14.76 6.09
CA ALA A 65 20.47 13.91 5.09
C ALA A 65 19.78 12.70 5.75
N ASN A 66 20.43 12.06 6.72
CA ASN A 66 19.89 10.95 7.50
C ASN A 66 18.67 11.36 8.35
N ILE A 67 18.66 12.60 8.89
CA ILE A 67 17.50 13.16 9.60
C ILE A 67 16.30 13.27 8.66
N VAL A 68 16.47 13.85 7.47
CA VAL A 68 15.41 14.01 6.47
C VAL A 68 14.84 12.65 6.06
N GLU A 69 15.69 11.65 5.86
CA GLU A 69 15.26 10.29 5.50
C GLU A 69 14.46 9.63 6.64
N SER A 70 14.93 9.80 7.88
CA SER A 70 14.24 9.26 9.06
C SER A 70 12.90 9.95 9.31
N ASP A 71 12.78 11.25 9.07
CA ASP A 71 11.51 12.00 9.14
C ASP A 71 10.48 11.48 8.12
N LYS A 72 10.91 11.22 6.88
CA LYS A 72 10.06 10.60 5.86
C LYS A 72 9.52 9.25 6.31
N ARG A 73 10.37 8.40 6.92
CA ARG A 73 9.96 7.09 7.45
C ARG A 73 8.94 7.23 8.58
N ALA A 74 9.16 8.14 9.52
CA ALA A 74 8.21 8.43 10.59
C ALA A 74 6.85 8.90 10.03
N GLY A 75 6.88 9.81 9.04
CA GLY A 75 5.69 10.29 8.33
C GLY A 75 4.91 9.16 7.62
N GLU A 76 5.61 8.14 7.11
CA GLU A 76 4.99 6.99 6.48
C GLU A 76 4.29 6.07 7.49
N VAL A 77 4.91 5.83 8.64
CA VAL A 77 4.28 5.09 9.76
C VAL A 77 3.02 5.80 10.23
N ILE A 78 3.08 7.12 10.42
CA ILE A 78 1.92 7.93 10.83
C ILE A 78 0.80 7.89 9.78
N ARG A 79 1.13 7.94 8.48
CA ARG A 79 0.13 7.83 7.42
C ARG A 79 -0.57 6.47 7.42
N ARG A 80 0.17 5.37 7.62
CA ARG A 80 -0.38 4.01 7.74
C ARG A 80 -1.31 3.90 8.93
N LEU A 81 -0.90 4.44 10.08
CA LEU A 81 -1.73 4.52 11.30
C LEU A 81 -3.03 5.29 11.07
N ARG A 82 -2.94 6.48 10.46
CA ARG A 82 -4.12 7.27 10.15
C ARG A 82 -5.07 6.55 9.19
N ALA A 83 -4.55 5.84 8.21
CA ALA A 83 -5.37 5.07 7.27
C ALA A 83 -6.14 3.93 7.96
N LEU A 84 -5.57 3.31 8.99
CA LEU A 84 -6.23 2.29 9.82
C LEU A 84 -7.30 2.89 10.74
N LEU A 85 -7.08 4.13 11.24
CA LEU A 85 -7.96 4.81 12.22
C LEU A 85 -9.07 5.63 11.58
N ARG A 86 -8.94 5.99 10.31
CA ARG A 86 -9.83 6.97 9.69
C ARG A 86 -11.25 6.45 9.58
N LYS A 87 -12.15 7.04 10.37
CA LYS A 87 -13.59 6.94 10.23
C LYS A 87 -14.06 8.07 9.30
N GLU A 88 -13.47 8.19 8.10
CA GLU A 88 -13.99 9.14 7.14
C GLU A 88 -15.18 8.55 6.40
N ARG A 89 -16.15 9.40 6.13
CA ARG A 89 -17.18 9.11 5.13
C ARG A 89 -16.44 8.83 3.82
N SER A 90 -16.44 7.56 3.43
CA SER A 90 -15.89 7.13 2.15
C SER A 90 -16.57 7.94 1.06
N ASP A 91 -15.77 8.69 0.29
CA ASP A 91 -16.28 9.49 -0.84
C ASP A 91 -16.30 8.61 -2.09
N TYR A 92 -17.35 7.78 -2.15
CA TYR A 92 -17.52 6.85 -3.25
C TYR A 92 -18.06 7.58 -4.48
N GLY A 93 -17.39 7.39 -5.61
CA GLY A 93 -17.75 7.94 -6.91
C GLY A 93 -17.38 7.02 -8.06
N TYR A 94 -17.79 7.40 -9.27
CA TYR A 94 -17.41 6.71 -10.50
C TYR A 94 -16.00 7.14 -10.94
N LEU A 95 -15.08 6.19 -10.97
CA LEU A 95 -13.65 6.40 -11.20
C LEU A 95 -13.20 5.73 -12.50
N ASP A 96 -12.32 6.40 -13.21
CA ASP A 96 -11.46 5.80 -14.21
C ASP A 96 -10.25 5.18 -13.50
N ILE A 97 -10.10 3.87 -13.57
CA ILE A 97 -9.03 3.17 -12.86
C ILE A 97 -7.65 3.48 -13.43
N ASN A 98 -7.57 3.79 -14.73
CA ASN A 98 -6.32 4.20 -15.36
C ASN A 98 -5.84 5.56 -14.83
N GLU A 99 -6.76 6.50 -14.60
CA GLU A 99 -6.42 7.76 -13.93
C GLU A 99 -5.89 7.55 -12.51
N VAL A 100 -6.49 6.62 -11.75
CA VAL A 100 -6.03 6.30 -10.39
C VAL A 100 -4.61 5.72 -10.42
N VAL A 101 -4.30 4.82 -11.37
CA VAL A 101 -2.95 4.27 -11.57
C VAL A 101 -1.94 5.37 -11.90
N LEU A 102 -2.27 6.25 -12.86
CA LEU A 102 -1.39 7.34 -13.28
C LEU A 102 -1.12 8.35 -12.16
N ASP A 103 -2.13 8.65 -11.34
CA ASP A 103 -1.98 9.54 -10.18
C ASP A 103 -1.00 8.95 -9.16
N VAL A 104 -1.11 7.65 -8.84
CA VAL A 104 -0.18 6.98 -7.91
C VAL A 104 1.24 7.00 -8.46
N LEU A 105 1.42 6.70 -9.73
CA LEU A 105 2.76 6.72 -10.34
C LEU A 105 3.40 8.10 -10.32
N ARG A 106 2.62 9.19 -10.50
CA ARG A 106 3.14 10.56 -10.34
C ARG A 106 3.67 10.80 -8.92
N ILE A 107 2.96 10.31 -7.90
CA ILE A 107 3.33 10.47 -6.48
C ILE A 107 4.65 9.75 -6.17
N ILE A 108 4.83 8.52 -6.69
CA ILE A 108 5.97 7.66 -6.33
C ILE A 108 7.13 7.69 -7.33
N ARG A 109 7.04 8.53 -8.37
CA ARG A 109 8.05 8.60 -9.44
C ARG A 109 9.46 8.75 -8.91
N SER A 110 9.66 9.64 -7.94
CA SER A 110 10.98 9.87 -7.33
C SER A 110 11.50 8.64 -6.60
N ASP A 111 10.63 7.91 -5.90
CA ASP A 111 11.00 6.70 -5.16
C ASP A 111 11.39 5.56 -6.12
N LEU A 112 10.65 5.37 -7.21
CA LEU A 112 10.98 4.39 -8.24
C LEU A 112 12.32 4.70 -8.90
N LEU A 113 12.58 5.96 -9.25
CA LEU A 113 13.86 6.40 -9.81
C LEU A 113 15.03 6.14 -8.85
N ASN A 114 14.88 6.50 -7.57
CA ASN A 114 15.89 6.27 -6.54
C ASN A 114 16.20 4.79 -6.33
N ARG A 115 15.22 3.91 -6.55
CA ARG A 115 15.35 2.45 -6.47
C ARG A 115 15.79 1.81 -7.79
N SER A 116 15.98 2.60 -8.86
CA SER A 116 16.29 2.15 -10.22
C SER A 116 15.25 1.13 -10.73
N VAL A 117 13.96 1.40 -10.48
CA VAL A 117 12.83 0.59 -10.95
C VAL A 117 12.19 1.30 -12.14
N GLU A 118 12.09 0.59 -13.26
CA GLU A 118 11.37 1.04 -14.46
C GLU A 118 9.93 0.55 -14.42
N ALA A 119 8.97 1.44 -14.66
CA ALA A 119 7.55 1.11 -14.70
C ALA A 119 7.07 0.96 -16.15
N ALA A 120 6.67 -0.26 -16.52
CA ALA A 120 6.02 -0.57 -17.79
C ALA A 120 4.50 -0.56 -17.60
N LEU A 121 3.78 0.19 -18.46
CA LEU A 121 2.33 0.37 -18.36
C LEU A 121 1.63 -0.31 -19.54
N HIS A 122 0.67 -1.18 -19.23
CA HIS A 122 -0.20 -1.88 -20.17
C HIS A 122 -1.65 -1.58 -19.80
N LEU A 123 -2.07 -0.33 -20.01
CA LEU A 123 -3.39 0.14 -19.64
C LEU A 123 -4.36 -0.10 -20.81
N ALA A 124 -5.42 -0.87 -20.58
CA ALA A 124 -6.45 -1.08 -21.57
C ALA A 124 -7.21 0.22 -21.85
N GLU A 125 -7.50 0.48 -23.12
CA GLU A 125 -8.34 1.58 -23.54
C GLU A 125 -9.82 1.28 -23.24
N ASP A 126 -10.63 2.31 -23.08
CA ASP A 126 -12.09 2.22 -22.93
C ASP A 126 -12.61 1.30 -21.79
N LEU A 127 -11.87 1.26 -20.66
CA LEU A 127 -12.36 0.55 -19.50
C LEU A 127 -13.61 1.23 -18.93
N PRO A 128 -14.63 0.45 -18.54
CA PRO A 128 -15.78 1.00 -17.85
C PRO A 128 -15.37 1.56 -16.47
N ARG A 129 -16.05 2.62 -16.05
CA ARG A 129 -15.81 3.22 -14.73
C ARG A 129 -16.19 2.25 -13.61
N VAL A 130 -15.37 2.22 -12.57
CA VAL A 130 -15.64 1.48 -11.34
C VAL A 130 -16.21 2.42 -10.28
N TYR A 131 -17.05 1.90 -9.39
CA TYR A 131 -17.58 2.68 -8.27
C TYR A 131 -16.74 2.42 -7.03
N GLY A 132 -16.11 3.47 -6.48
CA GLY A 132 -15.18 3.30 -5.36
C GLY A 132 -14.72 4.62 -4.76
N ASP A 133 -13.93 4.50 -3.69
CA ASP A 133 -13.22 5.61 -3.05
C ASP A 133 -11.82 5.74 -3.67
N LYS A 134 -11.58 6.88 -4.34
CA LYS A 134 -10.32 7.15 -5.03
C LYS A 134 -9.10 7.03 -4.10
N VAL A 135 -9.19 7.58 -2.89
CA VAL A 135 -8.07 7.62 -1.94
C VAL A 135 -7.73 6.22 -1.45
N GLN A 136 -8.74 5.39 -1.16
CA GLN A 136 -8.54 4.01 -0.75
C GLN A 136 -7.93 3.16 -1.87
N LEU A 137 -8.38 3.33 -3.12
CA LEU A 137 -7.81 2.62 -4.27
C LEU A 137 -6.37 3.08 -4.58
N GLN A 138 -6.07 4.37 -4.43
CA GLN A 138 -4.70 4.87 -4.51
C GLN A 138 -3.81 4.23 -3.43
N GLN A 139 -4.31 4.04 -2.21
CA GLN A 139 -3.58 3.38 -1.14
C GLN A 139 -3.29 1.90 -1.46
N VAL A 140 -4.27 1.18 -2.04
CA VAL A 140 -4.04 -0.20 -2.52
C VAL A 140 -2.90 -0.22 -3.54
N LEU A 141 -2.98 0.59 -4.60
CA LEU A 141 -1.96 0.65 -5.64
C LEU A 141 -0.59 1.02 -5.08
N LEU A 142 -0.51 2.02 -4.22
CA LEU A 142 0.73 2.42 -3.56
C LEU A 142 1.36 1.25 -2.80
N ASN A 143 0.57 0.53 -2.00
CA ASN A 143 1.07 -0.63 -1.26
C ASN A 143 1.55 -1.76 -2.17
N LEU A 144 0.83 -2.06 -3.26
CA LEU A 144 1.23 -3.11 -4.21
C LEU A 144 2.52 -2.74 -4.92
N ILE A 145 2.65 -1.50 -5.42
CA ILE A 145 3.82 -1.02 -6.13
C ILE A 145 5.06 -0.99 -5.21
N MET A 146 4.90 -0.52 -3.98
CA MET A 146 6.00 -0.50 -3.01
C MET A 146 6.44 -1.92 -2.63
N ASN A 147 5.51 -2.87 -2.48
CA ASN A 147 5.84 -4.26 -2.22
C ASN A 147 6.59 -4.90 -3.39
N ALA A 148 6.17 -4.66 -4.62
CA ALA A 148 6.85 -5.11 -5.84
C ALA A 148 8.27 -4.52 -5.93
N SER A 149 8.42 -3.22 -5.66
CA SER A 149 9.72 -2.55 -5.63
C SER A 149 10.65 -3.14 -4.57
N ASP A 150 10.15 -3.43 -3.38
CA ASP A 150 10.93 -4.05 -2.30
C ASP A 150 11.33 -5.49 -2.63
N ALA A 151 10.46 -6.26 -3.32
CA ALA A 151 10.77 -7.61 -3.76
C ALA A 151 11.95 -7.64 -4.75
N MET A 152 12.17 -6.55 -5.47
CA MET A 152 13.27 -6.37 -6.42
C MET A 152 14.55 -5.79 -5.81
N ALA A 153 14.62 -5.51 -4.51
CA ALA A 153 15.80 -4.90 -3.87
C ALA A 153 17.10 -5.71 -4.09
N GLY A 154 17.00 -7.04 -4.18
CA GLY A 154 18.13 -7.95 -4.45
C GLY A 154 18.46 -8.15 -5.94
N VAL A 155 17.67 -7.59 -6.86
CA VAL A 155 17.89 -7.71 -8.30
C VAL A 155 18.91 -6.66 -8.73
N SER A 156 20.02 -7.08 -9.34
CA SER A 156 21.12 -6.17 -9.69
C SER A 156 20.84 -5.32 -10.95
N HIS A 157 20.10 -5.86 -11.92
CA HIS A 157 19.76 -5.20 -13.19
C HIS A 157 18.37 -5.57 -13.65
N GLY A 158 17.73 -4.69 -14.44
CA GLY A 158 16.43 -4.97 -15.06
C GLY A 158 15.29 -5.03 -14.04
N ARG A 159 15.27 -4.14 -13.07
CA ARG A 159 14.15 -3.99 -12.11
C ARG A 159 12.95 -3.40 -12.85
N GLU A 160 12.13 -4.27 -13.38
CA GLU A 160 10.93 -3.88 -14.11
C GLU A 160 9.68 -4.15 -13.28
N LEU A 161 8.88 -3.10 -13.12
CA LEU A 161 7.55 -3.14 -12.55
C LEU A 161 6.54 -3.02 -13.69
N SER A 162 5.71 -4.03 -13.91
CA SER A 162 4.65 -3.98 -14.92
C SER A 162 3.30 -3.75 -14.27
N ILE A 163 2.57 -2.73 -14.73
CA ILE A 163 1.20 -2.46 -14.28
C ILE A 163 0.27 -2.66 -15.47
N ARG A 164 -0.69 -3.56 -15.32
CA ARG A 164 -1.67 -3.89 -16.34
C ARG A 164 -3.08 -3.59 -15.82
N THR A 165 -3.91 -3.03 -16.68
CA THR A 165 -5.36 -2.95 -16.47
C THR A 165 -6.06 -3.67 -17.60
N GLU A 166 -7.12 -4.39 -17.30
CA GLU A 166 -7.89 -5.13 -18.30
C GLU A 166 -9.35 -5.32 -17.86
N LEU A 167 -10.23 -5.50 -18.84
CA LEU A 167 -11.59 -5.94 -18.59
C LEU A 167 -11.60 -7.48 -18.56
N ALA A 168 -11.54 -8.06 -17.37
CA ALA A 168 -11.43 -9.52 -17.17
C ALA A 168 -12.73 -10.26 -17.55
N SER A 169 -13.87 -9.60 -17.38
CA SER A 169 -15.21 -10.06 -17.79
C SER A 169 -16.06 -8.83 -18.07
N SER A 170 -17.27 -9.02 -18.63
CA SER A 170 -18.17 -7.89 -18.94
C SER A 170 -18.52 -7.03 -17.73
N ASP A 171 -18.27 -7.50 -16.51
CA ASP A 171 -18.67 -6.89 -15.26
C ASP A 171 -17.52 -6.59 -14.28
N ARG A 172 -16.26 -6.90 -14.65
CA ARG A 172 -15.11 -6.69 -13.75
C ARG A 172 -13.88 -6.13 -14.45
N VAL A 173 -13.33 -5.06 -13.89
CA VAL A 173 -12.01 -4.53 -14.25
C VAL A 173 -10.96 -5.13 -13.30
N THR A 174 -9.86 -5.60 -13.87
CA THR A 174 -8.71 -6.12 -13.13
C THR A 174 -7.52 -5.19 -13.27
N VAL A 175 -6.81 -4.99 -12.15
CA VAL A 175 -5.51 -4.32 -12.11
C VAL A 175 -4.49 -5.29 -11.57
N SER A 176 -3.38 -5.45 -12.28
CA SER A 176 -2.28 -6.35 -11.94
C SER A 176 -0.99 -5.56 -11.80
N VAL A 177 -0.25 -5.80 -10.72
CA VAL A 177 1.09 -5.26 -10.47
C VAL A 177 2.04 -6.43 -10.42
N SER A 178 2.97 -6.49 -11.38
CA SER A 178 3.94 -7.58 -11.55
C SER A 178 5.36 -7.07 -11.35
N ASP A 179 6.19 -7.84 -10.67
CA ASP A 179 7.60 -7.59 -10.45
C ASP A 179 8.47 -8.72 -11.00
N VAL A 180 9.77 -8.48 -11.09
CA VAL A 180 10.80 -9.47 -11.46
C VAL A 180 11.68 -9.84 -10.25
N GLY A 181 11.12 -9.73 -9.05
CA GLY A 181 11.83 -9.97 -7.79
C GLY A 181 11.94 -11.44 -7.41
N LYS A 182 12.05 -11.68 -6.11
CA LYS A 182 12.26 -13.02 -5.54
C LYS A 182 11.03 -13.95 -5.61
N GLY A 183 9.85 -13.43 -5.97
CA GLY A 183 8.60 -14.18 -5.92
C GLY A 183 8.09 -14.41 -4.49
N ILE A 184 7.08 -15.27 -4.38
CA ILE A 184 6.39 -15.64 -3.13
C ILE A 184 6.57 -17.14 -2.93
N ALA A 185 6.91 -17.57 -1.70
CA ALA A 185 6.97 -19.00 -1.40
C ALA A 185 5.58 -19.64 -1.60
N ALA A 186 5.54 -20.86 -2.14
CA ALA A 186 4.27 -21.50 -2.53
C ALA A 186 3.30 -21.63 -1.33
N ASP A 187 3.83 -21.90 -0.15
CA ASP A 187 3.05 -22.05 1.09
C ASP A 187 2.55 -20.69 1.64
N ASP A 188 3.13 -19.59 1.17
CA ASP A 188 2.82 -18.25 1.65
C ASP A 188 1.80 -17.49 0.77
N ILE A 189 1.48 -17.97 -0.43
CA ILE A 189 0.65 -17.24 -1.41
C ILE A 189 -0.71 -16.80 -0.82
N GLU A 190 -1.34 -17.62 0.00
CA GLU A 190 -2.60 -17.26 0.66
C GLU A 190 -2.37 -16.47 1.96
N SER A 191 -1.29 -16.79 2.67
CA SER A 191 -0.98 -16.21 3.98
C SER A 191 -0.47 -14.77 3.90
N ILE A 192 0.13 -14.33 2.77
CA ILE A 192 0.66 -12.95 2.59
C ILE A 192 -0.39 -11.87 2.79
N PHE A 193 -1.68 -12.19 2.64
CA PHE A 193 -2.80 -11.26 2.86
C PHE A 193 -3.28 -11.26 4.32
N SER A 194 -2.73 -12.10 5.17
CA SER A 194 -3.05 -12.13 6.60
C SER A 194 -2.25 -11.04 7.33
N PRO A 195 -2.82 -10.43 8.38
CA PRO A 195 -2.10 -9.46 9.18
C PRO A 195 -0.81 -10.07 9.75
N PHE A 196 0.26 -9.26 9.83
CA PHE A 196 1.56 -9.61 10.41
C PHE A 196 2.40 -10.63 9.64
N VAL A 197 1.97 -11.07 8.48
CA VAL A 197 2.79 -11.88 7.58
C VAL A 197 3.72 -10.97 6.79
N THR A 198 5.02 -11.08 7.03
CA THR A 198 6.05 -10.29 6.33
C THR A 198 7.36 -11.04 6.24
N SER A 199 8.05 -10.90 5.12
CA SER A 199 9.43 -11.37 4.93
C SER A 199 10.46 -10.22 5.08
N LYS A 200 10.01 -9.01 5.46
CA LYS A 200 10.85 -7.82 5.64
C LYS A 200 11.23 -7.68 7.11
N GLN A 201 12.52 -7.37 7.40
CA GLN A 201 13.01 -7.18 8.77
C GLN A 201 12.31 -6.01 9.50
N ASP A 202 11.90 -4.97 8.77
CA ASP A 202 11.30 -3.75 9.30
C ASP A 202 9.82 -3.57 8.89
N GLY A 203 9.17 -4.61 8.36
CA GLY A 203 7.80 -4.53 7.86
C GLY A 203 6.79 -5.11 8.84
N LEU A 204 5.72 -4.36 9.17
CA LEU A 204 4.62 -4.83 10.03
C LEU A 204 3.75 -5.93 9.42
N GLY A 205 3.90 -6.24 8.13
CA GLY A 205 3.04 -7.23 7.47
C GLY A 205 1.56 -6.81 7.33
N LEU A 206 1.25 -5.51 7.42
CA LEU A 206 -0.13 -5.01 7.37
C LEU A 206 -0.56 -4.51 5.99
N GLY A 207 0.39 -4.21 5.10
CA GLY A 207 0.09 -3.57 3.81
C GLY A 207 -0.90 -4.36 2.96
N LEU A 208 -0.66 -5.66 2.74
CA LEU A 208 -1.54 -6.51 1.94
C LEU A 208 -2.86 -6.85 2.65
N ALA A 209 -2.86 -6.96 3.98
CA ALA A 209 -4.09 -7.14 4.77
C ALA A 209 -5.02 -5.92 4.65
N VAL A 210 -4.45 -4.70 4.68
CA VAL A 210 -5.20 -3.46 4.42
C VAL A 210 -5.71 -3.43 2.98
N CYS A 211 -4.90 -3.83 2.00
CA CYS A 211 -5.36 -3.94 0.60
C CYS A 211 -6.56 -4.86 0.48
N ARG A 212 -6.53 -6.04 1.12
CA ARG A 212 -7.65 -6.99 1.11
C ARG A 212 -8.92 -6.40 1.75
N THR A 213 -8.77 -5.69 2.86
CA THR A 213 -9.91 -5.03 3.52
C THR A 213 -10.54 -3.96 2.62
N ILE A 214 -9.72 -3.12 1.98
CA ILE A 214 -10.18 -2.08 1.06
C ILE A 214 -10.88 -2.71 -0.16
N ILE A 215 -10.24 -3.68 -0.81
CA ILE A 215 -10.79 -4.31 -2.01
C ILE A 215 -12.10 -5.05 -1.71
N ASN A 216 -12.21 -5.74 -0.56
CA ASN A 216 -13.45 -6.36 -0.13
C ASN A 216 -14.57 -5.33 0.13
N ALA A 217 -14.24 -4.17 0.70
CA ALA A 217 -15.20 -3.06 0.88
C ALA A 217 -15.71 -2.49 -0.46
N HIS A 218 -14.95 -2.66 -1.53
CA HIS A 218 -15.31 -2.32 -2.91
C HIS A 218 -15.97 -3.47 -3.68
N ALA A 219 -16.44 -4.53 -3.01
CA ALA A 219 -16.98 -5.75 -3.61
C ALA A 219 -16.01 -6.40 -4.63
N GLY A 220 -14.72 -6.17 -4.44
CA GLY A 220 -13.62 -6.66 -5.24
C GLY A 220 -13.03 -7.98 -4.71
N SER A 221 -12.02 -8.47 -5.41
CA SER A 221 -11.21 -9.63 -5.00
C SER A 221 -9.73 -9.29 -5.17
N LEU A 222 -8.87 -9.78 -4.26
CA LEU A 222 -7.42 -9.58 -4.28
C LEU A 222 -6.74 -10.95 -4.22
N TRP A 223 -5.76 -11.20 -5.10
CA TRP A 223 -5.00 -12.45 -5.17
C TRP A 223 -3.57 -12.23 -5.63
N ALA A 224 -2.72 -13.24 -5.48
CA ALA A 224 -1.35 -13.24 -5.95
C ALA A 224 -1.01 -14.55 -6.65
N ALA A 225 -0.04 -14.49 -7.55
CA ALA A 225 0.55 -15.65 -8.21
C ALA A 225 2.02 -15.39 -8.52
N ASN A 226 2.85 -16.42 -8.53
CA ASN A 226 4.19 -16.32 -9.07
C ASN A 226 4.16 -16.26 -10.59
N ASN A 227 5.07 -15.49 -11.18
CA ASN A 227 5.25 -15.42 -12.62
C ASN A 227 5.81 -16.75 -13.16
N ALA A 228 5.66 -17.00 -14.47
CA ALA A 228 6.34 -18.13 -15.13
C ALA A 228 7.89 -17.97 -15.10
N GLY A 229 8.37 -16.73 -14.99
CA GLY A 229 9.75 -16.34 -14.76
C GLY A 229 9.95 -15.88 -13.31
N PRO A 230 10.98 -15.05 -13.05
CA PRO A 230 11.20 -14.48 -11.73
C PRO A 230 10.07 -13.52 -11.33
N GLY A 231 9.85 -13.39 -10.01
CA GLY A 231 8.92 -12.44 -9.44
C GLY A 231 7.49 -12.96 -9.26
N ALA A 232 6.62 -12.05 -8.87
CA ALA A 232 5.23 -12.32 -8.59
C ALA A 232 4.32 -11.25 -9.21
N THR A 233 3.05 -11.60 -9.35
CA THR A 233 1.98 -10.68 -9.74
C THR A 233 0.93 -10.67 -8.64
N VAL A 234 0.61 -9.48 -8.14
CA VAL A 234 -0.52 -9.25 -7.25
C VAL A 234 -1.60 -8.51 -8.02
N SER A 235 -2.79 -9.06 -8.02
CA SER A 235 -3.91 -8.55 -8.81
C SER A 235 -5.13 -8.29 -7.93
N PHE A 236 -5.91 -7.29 -8.29
CA PHE A 236 -7.23 -7.09 -7.74
C PHE A 236 -8.25 -6.82 -8.84
N SER A 237 -9.51 -7.18 -8.58
CA SER A 237 -10.61 -6.89 -9.48
C SER A 237 -11.69 -6.09 -8.78
N LEU A 238 -12.35 -5.21 -9.53
CA LEU A 238 -13.44 -4.35 -9.06
C LEU A 238 -14.65 -4.54 -9.99
N PRO A 239 -15.89 -4.53 -9.46
CA PRO A 239 -17.09 -4.59 -10.29
C PRO A 239 -17.25 -3.28 -11.07
N VAL A 240 -17.69 -3.38 -12.32
CA VAL A 240 -18.14 -2.24 -13.12
C VAL A 240 -19.59 -1.88 -12.82
N ASN A 241 -20.01 -0.68 -13.26
CA ASN A 241 -21.37 -0.20 -13.09
C ASN A 241 -22.42 -1.20 -13.60
N GLY A 242 -23.38 -1.51 -12.77
CA GLY A 242 -24.48 -2.44 -13.05
C GLY A 242 -24.53 -3.65 -12.13
N SER A 243 -23.36 -4.15 -11.65
CA SER A 243 -23.33 -5.30 -10.74
C SER A 243 -23.65 -4.95 -9.27
N LEU A 244 -23.63 -3.66 -8.90
CA LEU A 244 -24.03 -3.21 -7.58
C LEU A 244 -25.54 -3.32 -7.32
N GLU A 245 -26.37 -3.28 -8.35
CA GLU A 245 -27.81 -3.55 -8.23
C GLU A 245 -28.08 -5.03 -7.90
N ALA A 246 -27.28 -5.95 -8.43
CA ALA A 246 -27.35 -7.36 -8.06
C ALA A 246 -26.97 -7.61 -6.60
N PHE A 247 -26.03 -6.83 -6.04
CA PHE A 247 -25.65 -6.94 -4.63
C PHE A 247 -26.70 -6.34 -3.68
N ARG A 248 -27.44 -5.32 -4.10
CA ARG A 248 -28.62 -4.81 -3.38
C ARG A 248 -29.83 -5.74 -3.45
N GLY A 249 -29.97 -6.47 -4.56
CA GLY A 249 -31.09 -7.38 -4.79
C GLY A 249 -31.00 -8.70 -4.01
N THR A 250 -29.81 -9.18 -3.66
CA THR A 250 -29.63 -10.43 -2.91
C THR A 250 -29.77 -10.26 -1.40
N GLN A 251 -29.80 -9.04 -0.89
CA GLN A 251 -30.05 -8.74 0.53
C GLN A 251 -31.51 -8.38 0.85
N GLY A 252 -32.39 -8.36 -0.16
CA GLY A 252 -33.81 -8.00 0.00
C GLY A 252 -34.78 -9.18 -0.01
N GLN A 253 -34.31 -10.44 -0.04
CA GLN A 253 -35.15 -11.63 0.05
C GLN A 253 -34.59 -12.62 1.07
N THR A 254 -34.73 -12.31 2.34
CA THR A 254 -34.93 -13.29 3.44
C THR A 254 -35.51 -12.56 4.65
#